data_87dc647e6f0bab6d55e8dba99792752b
#
_entry.id   87dc647e6f0bab6d55e8dba99792752b
#
_cell.length_a   1.000
_cell.length_b   1.000
_cell.length_c   1.000
_cell.angle_alpha   90.00
_cell.angle_beta   90.00
_cell.angle_gamma   90.00
#
_symmetry.space_group_name_H-M   'P 1'
#
loop_
_entity.id
_entity.type
_entity.pdbx_description
1 polymer ?
#
loop_
_entity_poly.entity_id
_entity_poly.type
_entity_poly.pdbx_seq_one_letter_code
_entity_poly.pdbx_strand_id
1 'polypeptide(L)'
;MCPVIMGTDKHHELGVGVSAIWSPMCDRFGIDSPIFGFAHDIETVAAITNAGGFGVYGATRRFPEEITQELAQIRSLVGNRPFGVDLVLPPGMPEHNSREAIQAEIPQEHTEFVQQLVERFEVPKASKPGMRTRFIRSKEIEQAQLRAVMESDVDMLACGIGAPADVVAQAKDRGKTTLALIGSPHHVPKAVAAGVEIIVAQGYDAGAHTGPIGTYSLVPQIVDAAGDIPVLAAGGVATGRHIAAALAMGAQGVWLGTAWLLSKEHQGDMHRVNRDKLIQAGSADTVITRSESGKPFRQVRTGWSQAWEAEGAPAPLKMPYQDVLVGDLLGAIEEHDIEPLIHSGAGQSIAYFNDVKPVAQIMQALIDETAQALHTQQQFLRL
;
A
#
# COMPACT_ATOMS: atom_id res chain seq x y z
N MET A 1 42.97 26.55 9.30
CA MET A 1 43.15 25.18 9.81
C MET A 1 41.89 24.81 10.55
N CYS A 2 40.97 24.11 9.90
CA CYS A 2 39.79 23.52 10.54
C CYS A 2 40.14 22.09 10.99
N PRO A 3 39.72 21.65 12.16
CA PRO A 3 39.98 20.29 12.60
C PRO A 3 39.00 19.31 11.90
N VAL A 4 39.57 18.30 11.27
CA VAL A 4 38.87 17.13 10.76
C VAL A 4 38.35 16.33 11.95
N ILE A 5 37.06 16.24 12.13
CA ILE A 5 36.45 15.33 13.09
C ILE A 5 36.45 13.93 12.44
N MET A 6 37.35 13.07 12.90
CA MET A 6 37.33 11.65 12.59
C MET A 6 36.14 11.03 13.29
N GLY A 7 35.09 10.75 12.53
CA GLY A 7 34.02 9.88 12.95
C GLY A 7 34.53 8.44 13.06
N THR A 8 34.29 7.83 14.19
CA THR A 8 34.67 6.43 14.46
C THR A 8 33.84 5.50 13.58
N ASP A 9 34.52 4.91 12.59
CA ASP A 9 34.00 3.79 11.79
C ASP A 9 33.66 2.62 12.73
N LYS A 10 32.36 2.44 12.96
CA LYS A 10 31.83 1.17 13.43
C LYS A 10 31.36 0.36 12.22
N HIS A 11 32.27 0.02 11.33
CA HIS A 11 32.00 -1.06 10.39
C HIS A 11 32.12 -2.38 11.16
N HIS A 12 30.99 -2.95 11.50
CA HIS A 12 30.92 -4.37 11.87
C HIS A 12 31.55 -5.16 10.71
N GLU A 13 32.50 -6.00 11.04
CA GLU A 13 33.00 -7.07 10.17
C GLU A 13 31.81 -8.01 9.86
N LEU A 14 31.13 -7.74 8.75
CA LEU A 14 30.16 -8.67 8.17
C LEU A 14 30.95 -9.75 7.48
N GLY A 15 30.77 -10.98 7.93
CA GLY A 15 31.29 -12.18 7.28
C GLY A 15 30.88 -12.25 5.82
N VAL A 16 31.72 -12.85 5.02
CA VAL A 16 31.68 -13.02 3.57
C VAL A 16 30.25 -13.11 3.01
N GLY A 17 29.81 -12.10 2.21
CA GLY A 17 28.84 -12.31 1.15
C GLY A 17 27.45 -11.72 1.31
N VAL A 18 27.13 -10.87 2.30
CA VAL A 18 25.82 -10.21 2.36
C VAL A 18 25.92 -8.83 1.67
N SER A 19 25.24 -8.71 0.52
CA SER A 19 25.05 -7.40 -0.12
C SER A 19 24.23 -6.50 0.81
N ALA A 20 24.62 -5.24 0.93
CA ALA A 20 23.88 -4.24 1.69
C ALA A 20 23.55 -3.04 0.78
N ILE A 21 22.36 -2.52 0.90
CA ILE A 21 21.95 -1.26 0.29
C ILE A 21 21.61 -0.28 1.40
N TRP A 22 22.11 0.92 1.31
CA TRP A 22 21.96 1.93 2.35
C TRP A 22 21.40 3.24 1.78
N SER A 23 20.62 3.92 2.56
CA SER A 23 20.24 5.32 2.38
C SER A 23 20.03 5.98 3.75
N PRO A 24 19.87 7.32 3.84
CA PRO A 24 19.55 8.00 5.09
C PRO A 24 18.32 7.45 5.82
N MET A 25 17.42 6.76 5.11
CA MET A 25 16.25 6.10 5.73
C MET A 25 16.67 4.94 6.64
N CYS A 26 17.77 4.26 6.33
CA CYS A 26 18.28 3.19 7.19
C CYS A 26 18.67 3.71 8.57
N ASP A 27 19.42 4.80 8.63
CA ASP A 27 19.84 5.42 9.90
C ASP A 27 18.65 6.04 10.64
N ARG A 28 17.74 6.66 9.90
CA ARG A 28 16.55 7.31 10.49
C ARG A 28 15.66 6.32 11.26
N PHE A 29 15.50 5.12 10.74
CA PHE A 29 14.60 4.11 11.31
C PHE A 29 15.32 2.94 11.98
N GLY A 30 16.64 2.83 11.85
CA GLY A 30 17.38 1.66 12.35
C GLY A 30 17.03 0.37 11.59
N ILE A 31 16.85 0.46 10.27
CA ILE A 31 16.55 -0.66 9.37
C ILE A 31 17.78 -1.02 8.53
N ASP A 32 17.83 -2.28 8.06
CA ASP A 32 18.99 -2.80 7.34
C ASP A 32 18.98 -2.44 5.85
N SER A 33 17.77 -2.13 5.29
CA SER A 33 17.60 -1.74 3.89
C SER A 33 16.46 -0.73 3.73
N PRO A 34 16.51 0.21 2.75
CA PRO A 34 15.51 1.23 2.57
C PRO A 34 14.27 0.71 1.79
N ILE A 35 13.78 -0.46 2.19
CA ILE A 35 12.62 -1.13 1.60
C ILE A 35 11.46 -1.09 2.58
N PHE A 36 10.43 -0.32 2.22
CA PHE A 36 9.19 -0.22 2.97
C PHE A 36 8.16 -1.14 2.32
N GLY A 37 7.58 -2.03 3.11
CA GLY A 37 6.63 -3.02 2.60
C GLY A 37 5.26 -2.85 3.23
N PHE A 38 4.24 -2.68 2.39
CA PHE A 38 2.85 -2.50 2.79
C PHE A 38 2.06 -3.80 2.65
N ALA A 39 1.38 -4.22 3.71
CA ALA A 39 0.48 -5.38 3.70
C ALA A 39 -0.73 -5.16 4.63
N HIS A 40 -1.78 -5.97 4.46
CA HIS A 40 -2.99 -5.96 5.28
C HIS A 40 -3.05 -7.09 6.31
N ASP A 41 -2.02 -7.92 6.38
CA ASP A 41 -1.90 -9.01 7.35
C ASP A 41 -0.68 -8.82 8.25
N ILE A 42 -0.81 -9.30 9.47
CA ILE A 42 0.16 -9.14 10.57
C ILE A 42 1.45 -9.88 10.26
N GLU A 43 1.34 -11.10 9.74
CA GLU A 43 2.46 -12.01 9.49
C GLU A 43 3.41 -11.44 8.42
N THR A 44 2.86 -10.91 7.34
CA THR A 44 3.66 -10.28 6.27
C THR A 44 4.35 -9.01 6.76
N VAL A 45 3.65 -8.14 7.49
CA VAL A 45 4.25 -6.92 8.07
C VAL A 45 5.39 -7.26 9.00
N ALA A 46 5.18 -8.23 9.91
CA ALA A 46 6.21 -8.68 10.84
C ALA A 46 7.40 -9.32 10.11
N ALA A 47 7.15 -10.12 9.07
CA ALA A 47 8.20 -10.76 8.28
C ALA A 47 9.06 -9.74 7.51
N ILE A 48 8.45 -8.69 6.92
CA ILE A 48 9.18 -7.58 6.28
C ILE A 48 10.08 -6.87 7.27
N THR A 49 9.55 -6.54 8.45
CA THR A 49 10.29 -5.87 9.52
C THR A 49 11.45 -6.74 10.01
N ASN A 50 11.21 -8.04 10.23
CA ASN A 50 12.23 -8.98 10.68
C ASN A 50 13.28 -9.30 9.61
N ALA A 51 12.95 -9.11 8.34
CA ALA A 51 13.90 -9.23 7.23
C ALA A 51 14.74 -7.96 6.99
N GLY A 52 14.70 -6.98 7.89
CA GLY A 52 15.54 -5.77 7.85
C GLY A 52 14.96 -4.61 7.03
N GLY A 53 13.71 -4.72 6.56
CA GLY A 53 12.95 -3.62 5.98
C GLY A 53 12.08 -2.89 7.01
N PHE A 54 11.14 -2.08 6.52
CA PHE A 54 10.15 -1.37 7.32
C PHE A 54 8.75 -1.85 6.95
N GLY A 55 8.14 -2.68 7.77
CA GLY A 55 6.78 -3.17 7.54
C GLY A 55 5.73 -2.11 7.85
N VAL A 56 4.69 -2.00 7.04
CA VAL A 56 3.59 -1.05 7.23
C VAL A 56 2.25 -1.76 7.12
N TYR A 57 1.45 -1.65 8.17
CA TYR A 57 0.17 -2.32 8.31
C TYR A 57 -0.98 -1.46 7.78
N GLY A 58 -1.75 -1.97 6.83
CA GLY A 58 -2.93 -1.29 6.27
C GLY A 58 -4.18 -1.48 7.13
N ALA A 59 -4.48 -0.55 8.02
CA ALA A 59 -5.52 -0.69 9.05
C ALA A 59 -6.88 -0.05 8.70
N THR A 60 -7.03 0.58 7.54
CA THR A 60 -8.22 1.41 7.21
C THR A 60 -9.56 0.67 7.35
N ARG A 61 -9.60 -0.65 7.12
CA ARG A 61 -10.82 -1.47 7.18
C ARG A 61 -10.98 -2.22 8.50
N ARG A 62 -10.22 -1.84 9.55
CA ARG A 62 -10.28 -2.43 10.89
C ARG A 62 -11.09 -1.55 11.83
N PHE A 63 -11.81 -2.18 12.78
CA PHE A 63 -12.38 -1.44 13.91
C PHE A 63 -11.27 -0.93 14.83
N PRO A 64 -11.49 0.14 15.60
CA PRO A 64 -10.47 0.69 16.49
C PRO A 64 -9.87 -0.34 17.47
N GLU A 65 -10.70 -1.24 17.99
CA GLU A 65 -10.30 -2.30 18.90
C GLU A 65 -9.41 -3.35 18.21
N GLU A 66 -9.71 -3.67 16.95
CA GLU A 66 -8.89 -4.54 16.13
C GLU A 66 -7.53 -3.90 15.85
N ILE A 67 -7.49 -2.60 15.51
CA ILE A 67 -6.24 -1.85 15.32
C ILE A 67 -5.35 -1.97 16.56
N THR A 68 -5.91 -1.74 17.75
CA THR A 68 -5.17 -1.84 19.00
C THR A 68 -4.59 -3.23 19.20
N GLN A 69 -5.38 -4.27 18.96
CA GLN A 69 -4.96 -5.67 19.15
C GLN A 69 -3.91 -6.09 18.11
N GLU A 70 -4.15 -5.75 16.83
CA GLU A 70 -3.29 -6.15 15.72
C GLU A 70 -1.92 -5.42 15.76
N LEU A 71 -1.88 -4.13 16.12
CA LEU A 71 -0.62 -3.42 16.34
C LEU A 71 0.19 -3.99 17.51
N ALA A 72 -0.46 -4.35 18.62
CA ALA A 72 0.18 -5.02 19.74
C ALA A 72 0.71 -6.42 19.33
N GLN A 73 -0.02 -7.16 18.50
CA GLN A 73 0.41 -8.43 17.97
C GLN A 73 1.64 -8.28 17.05
N ILE A 74 1.63 -7.30 16.11
CA ILE A 74 2.81 -7.00 15.29
C ILE A 74 4.00 -6.68 16.18
N ARG A 75 3.85 -5.81 17.18
CA ARG A 75 4.91 -5.47 18.13
C ARG A 75 5.49 -6.70 18.83
N SER A 76 4.64 -7.65 19.23
CA SER A 76 5.10 -8.88 19.85
C SER A 76 5.96 -9.75 18.92
N LEU A 77 5.71 -9.72 17.62
CA LEU A 77 6.44 -10.48 16.60
C LEU A 77 7.75 -9.81 16.17
N VAL A 78 7.81 -8.48 16.20
CA VAL A 78 8.98 -7.72 15.72
C VAL A 78 9.92 -7.25 16.85
N GLY A 79 9.49 -7.35 18.11
CA GLY A 79 10.24 -6.85 19.26
C GLY A 79 10.45 -5.35 19.18
N ASN A 80 11.70 -4.90 19.27
CA ASN A 80 12.07 -3.49 19.22
C ASN A 80 12.29 -2.95 17.79
N ARG A 81 12.08 -3.74 16.76
CA ARG A 81 12.23 -3.29 15.37
C ARG A 81 11.09 -2.35 14.99
N PRO A 82 11.37 -1.28 14.19
CA PRO A 82 10.37 -0.29 13.84
C PRO A 82 9.39 -0.81 12.79
N PHE A 83 8.13 -0.40 12.93
CA PHE A 83 7.09 -0.65 11.93
C PHE A 83 6.08 0.50 11.90
N GLY A 84 5.26 0.57 10.83
CA GLY A 84 4.28 1.62 10.62
C GLY A 84 2.85 1.09 10.46
N VAL A 85 1.92 2.03 10.50
CA VAL A 85 0.51 1.81 10.18
C VAL A 85 0.04 2.80 9.13
N ASP A 86 -0.82 2.36 8.21
CA ASP A 86 -1.46 3.21 7.20
C ASP A 86 -2.95 3.36 7.49
N LEU A 87 -3.41 4.62 7.44
CA LEU A 87 -4.82 4.98 7.45
C LEU A 87 -5.15 5.87 6.25
N VAL A 88 -6.26 5.57 5.60
CA VAL A 88 -6.81 6.42 4.53
C VAL A 88 -7.66 7.52 5.18
N LEU A 89 -7.29 8.77 4.98
CA LEU A 89 -7.88 9.96 5.62
C LEU A 89 -8.45 10.95 4.58
N PRO A 90 -9.53 10.59 3.85
CA PRO A 90 -10.07 11.44 2.81
C PRO A 90 -10.72 12.69 3.40
N PRO A 91 -10.53 13.86 2.78
CA PRO A 91 -11.19 15.08 3.22
C PRO A 91 -12.70 14.99 2.99
N GLY A 92 -13.46 15.69 3.85
CA GLY A 92 -14.91 15.87 3.67
C GLY A 92 -15.76 14.67 4.07
N MET A 93 -15.25 13.80 4.95
CA MET A 93 -16.07 12.74 5.55
C MET A 93 -17.20 13.35 6.38
N PRO A 94 -18.44 12.83 6.27
CA PRO A 94 -19.54 13.26 7.13
C PRO A 94 -19.27 12.88 8.59
N GLU A 95 -19.79 13.65 9.52
CA GLU A 95 -19.63 13.39 10.98
C GLU A 95 -20.17 12.01 11.34
N HIS A 96 -21.40 11.74 10.96
CA HIS A 96 -22.06 10.45 11.08
C HIS A 96 -22.51 9.99 9.70
N ASN A 97 -22.54 8.69 9.50
CA ASN A 97 -22.98 8.12 8.23
C ASN A 97 -23.82 6.87 8.50
N SER A 98 -24.92 6.71 7.79
CA SER A 98 -25.74 5.51 7.89
C SER A 98 -25.83 4.80 6.55
N ARG A 99 -25.79 3.49 6.63
CA ARG A 99 -25.91 2.61 5.45
C ARG A 99 -27.24 2.83 4.74
N GLU A 100 -28.31 2.91 5.53
CA GLU A 100 -29.67 3.07 5.04
C GLU A 100 -29.85 4.39 4.26
N ALA A 101 -29.28 5.48 4.79
CA ALA A 101 -29.31 6.78 4.12
C ALA A 101 -28.58 6.73 2.76
N ILE A 102 -27.39 6.13 2.73
CA ILE A 102 -26.62 5.99 1.49
C ILE A 102 -27.36 5.07 0.49
N GLN A 103 -27.90 3.95 0.96
CA GLN A 103 -28.63 3.01 0.10
C GLN A 103 -29.88 3.65 -0.53
N ALA A 104 -30.56 4.52 0.19
CA ALA A 104 -31.73 5.23 -0.32
C ALA A 104 -31.41 6.22 -1.46
N GLU A 105 -30.16 6.67 -1.57
CA GLU A 105 -29.70 7.58 -2.62
C GLU A 105 -29.06 6.84 -3.81
N ILE A 106 -28.84 5.53 -3.72
CA ILE A 106 -28.28 4.75 -4.84
C ILE A 106 -29.32 4.64 -5.95
N PRO A 107 -28.99 5.03 -7.21
CA PRO A 107 -29.92 4.91 -8.32
C PRO A 107 -30.34 3.46 -8.56
N GLN A 108 -31.62 3.26 -8.90
CA GLN A 108 -32.18 1.94 -9.12
C GLN A 108 -31.43 1.13 -10.19
N GLU A 109 -31.00 1.76 -11.28
CA GLU A 109 -30.22 1.12 -12.34
C GLU A 109 -28.94 0.44 -11.83
N HIS A 110 -28.26 1.04 -10.83
CA HIS A 110 -27.05 0.46 -10.23
C HIS A 110 -27.37 -0.75 -9.36
N THR A 111 -28.45 -0.69 -8.60
CA THR A 111 -28.92 -1.81 -7.77
C THR A 111 -29.35 -2.98 -8.65
N GLU A 112 -30.10 -2.71 -9.73
CA GLU A 112 -30.50 -3.72 -10.70
C GLU A 112 -29.30 -4.35 -11.42
N PHE A 113 -28.31 -3.54 -11.80
CA PHE A 113 -27.07 -4.05 -12.41
C PHE A 113 -26.31 -5.00 -11.45
N VAL A 114 -26.15 -4.63 -10.19
CA VAL A 114 -25.51 -5.50 -9.19
C VAL A 114 -26.32 -6.79 -8.99
N GLN A 115 -27.64 -6.70 -8.95
CA GLN A 115 -28.49 -7.88 -8.84
C GLN A 115 -28.34 -8.82 -10.06
N GLN A 116 -28.23 -8.26 -11.27
CA GLN A 116 -27.94 -9.05 -12.49
C GLN A 116 -26.59 -9.77 -12.41
N LEU A 117 -25.57 -9.16 -11.79
CA LEU A 117 -24.28 -9.84 -11.56
C LEU A 117 -24.44 -11.01 -10.59
N VAL A 118 -25.20 -10.83 -9.50
CA VAL A 118 -25.48 -11.90 -8.53
C VAL A 118 -26.16 -13.08 -9.24
N GLU A 119 -27.18 -12.81 -10.05
CA GLU A 119 -27.93 -13.85 -10.77
C GLU A 119 -27.08 -14.52 -11.86
N ARG A 120 -26.37 -13.72 -12.68
CA ARG A 120 -25.53 -14.24 -13.78
C ARG A 120 -24.42 -15.15 -13.32
N PHE A 121 -23.80 -14.86 -12.18
CA PHE A 121 -22.68 -15.64 -11.64
C PHE A 121 -23.09 -16.54 -10.47
N GLU A 122 -24.40 -16.65 -10.22
CA GLU A 122 -24.97 -17.50 -9.16
C GLU A 122 -24.29 -17.28 -7.80
N VAL A 123 -24.02 -16.00 -7.45
CA VAL A 123 -23.29 -15.64 -6.23
C VAL A 123 -24.18 -15.87 -5.01
N PRO A 124 -23.82 -16.76 -4.09
CA PRO A 124 -24.59 -16.98 -2.87
C PRO A 124 -24.56 -15.75 -1.97
N LYS A 125 -25.54 -15.64 -1.08
CA LYS A 125 -25.55 -14.56 -0.09
C LYS A 125 -24.39 -14.73 0.90
N ALA A 126 -23.68 -13.64 1.18
CA ALA A 126 -22.64 -13.63 2.21
C ALA A 126 -23.21 -13.95 3.61
N SER A 127 -22.45 -14.68 4.42
CA SER A 127 -22.82 -14.99 5.82
C SER A 127 -22.63 -13.81 6.76
N LYS A 128 -21.77 -12.85 6.37
CA LYS A 128 -21.42 -11.63 7.12
C LYS A 128 -21.20 -10.45 6.15
N PRO A 129 -21.26 -9.20 6.63
CA PRO A 129 -20.90 -8.03 5.83
C PRO A 129 -19.47 -8.15 5.29
N GLY A 130 -19.26 -7.77 4.03
CA GLY A 130 -17.93 -7.72 3.42
C GLY A 130 -17.02 -6.70 4.11
N MET A 131 -15.70 -6.82 3.94
CA MET A 131 -14.72 -5.91 4.55
C MET A 131 -14.98 -4.43 4.26
N ARG A 132 -15.61 -4.11 3.11
CA ARG A 132 -15.91 -2.72 2.73
C ARG A 132 -17.18 -2.17 3.40
N THR A 133 -18.07 -3.04 3.85
CA THR A 133 -19.40 -2.69 4.38
C THR A 133 -19.62 -3.09 5.83
N ARG A 134 -18.62 -3.69 6.49
CA ARG A 134 -18.70 -4.06 7.91
C ARG A 134 -18.92 -2.84 8.83
N PHE A 135 -18.49 -1.67 8.40
CA PHE A 135 -18.87 -0.37 8.94
C PHE A 135 -18.87 0.68 7.84
N ILE A 136 -19.69 1.71 8.00
CA ILE A 136 -19.70 2.85 7.08
C ILE A 136 -18.74 3.92 7.60
N ARG A 137 -17.84 4.35 6.73
CA ARG A 137 -16.84 5.36 7.10
C ARG A 137 -17.51 6.68 7.43
N SER A 138 -17.15 7.22 8.58
CA SER A 138 -17.53 8.53 9.08
C SER A 138 -16.33 9.16 9.77
N LYS A 139 -16.43 10.45 10.08
CA LYS A 139 -15.40 11.14 10.84
C LYS A 139 -15.27 10.59 12.27
N GLU A 140 -16.38 10.14 12.86
CA GLU A 140 -16.39 9.46 14.17
C GLU A 140 -15.52 8.19 14.16
N ILE A 141 -15.70 7.30 13.16
CA ILE A 141 -14.89 6.08 13.01
C ILE A 141 -13.43 6.45 12.74
N GLU A 142 -13.18 7.40 11.83
CA GLU A 142 -11.83 7.87 11.52
C GLU A 142 -11.10 8.37 12.77
N GLN A 143 -11.75 9.18 13.58
CA GLN A 143 -11.18 9.68 14.84
C GLN A 143 -10.94 8.56 15.86
N ALA A 144 -11.82 7.56 15.92
CA ALA A 144 -11.63 6.43 16.80
C ALA A 144 -10.43 5.55 16.35
N GLN A 145 -10.29 5.31 15.04
CA GLN A 145 -9.12 4.64 14.47
C GLN A 145 -7.83 5.42 14.75
N LEU A 146 -7.85 6.74 14.55
CA LEU A 146 -6.71 7.61 14.85
C LEU A 146 -6.32 7.54 16.32
N ARG A 147 -7.28 7.57 17.26
CA ARG A 147 -6.98 7.40 18.69
C ARG A 147 -6.27 6.08 18.97
N ALA A 148 -6.76 4.97 18.44
CA ALA A 148 -6.11 3.67 18.59
C ALA A 148 -4.65 3.67 18.09
N VAL A 149 -4.38 4.30 16.94
CA VAL A 149 -3.02 4.47 16.42
C VAL A 149 -2.17 5.39 17.28
N MET A 150 -2.72 6.54 17.71
CA MET A 150 -1.97 7.51 18.52
C MET A 150 -1.59 6.96 19.91
N GLU A 151 -2.39 6.06 20.45
CA GLU A 151 -2.16 5.42 21.76
C GLU A 151 -1.25 4.18 21.66
N SER A 152 -1.02 3.66 20.45
CA SER A 152 -0.11 2.52 20.23
C SER A 152 1.35 2.94 20.23
N ASP A 153 2.25 1.97 20.27
CA ASP A 153 3.71 2.16 20.18
C ASP A 153 4.28 2.07 18.75
N VAL A 154 3.41 2.17 17.74
CA VAL A 154 3.83 2.18 16.33
C VAL A 154 4.75 3.39 16.03
N ASP A 155 5.76 3.18 15.20
CA ASP A 155 6.81 4.19 14.96
C ASP A 155 6.43 5.23 13.89
N MET A 156 5.50 4.88 12.97
CA MET A 156 5.13 5.73 11.84
C MET A 156 3.63 5.63 11.52
N LEU A 157 3.02 6.79 11.23
CA LEU A 157 1.70 6.90 10.62
C LEU A 157 1.83 7.28 9.15
N ALA A 158 1.43 6.40 8.25
CA ALA A 158 1.24 6.67 6.84
C ALA A 158 -0.20 7.15 6.58
N CYS A 159 -0.33 8.19 5.78
CA CYS A 159 -1.60 8.80 5.42
C CYS A 159 -1.92 8.56 3.94
N GLY A 160 -2.87 7.65 3.66
CA GLY A 160 -3.42 7.43 2.32
C GLY A 160 -4.56 8.41 2.01
N ILE A 161 -4.63 8.91 0.78
CA ILE A 161 -5.71 9.77 0.25
C ILE A 161 -5.94 11.04 1.11
N GLY A 162 -4.89 11.66 1.60
CA GLY A 162 -4.91 12.89 2.38
C GLY A 162 -4.05 12.79 3.64
N ALA A 163 -3.44 13.91 4.01
CA ALA A 163 -2.66 14.07 5.23
C ALA A 163 -3.15 15.35 5.93
N PRO A 164 -4.20 15.28 6.79
CA PRO A 164 -4.71 16.43 7.52
C PRO A 164 -3.63 16.99 8.46
N ALA A 165 -3.45 18.32 8.48
CA ALA A 165 -2.38 18.95 9.24
C ALA A 165 -2.51 18.74 10.75
N ASP A 166 -3.72 18.69 11.27
CA ASP A 166 -4.01 18.39 12.67
C ASP A 166 -3.64 16.94 13.05
N VAL A 167 -3.87 15.98 12.16
CA VAL A 167 -3.45 14.58 12.35
C VAL A 167 -1.93 14.46 12.32
N VAL A 168 -1.28 15.13 11.37
CA VAL A 168 0.19 15.16 11.27
C VAL A 168 0.79 15.75 12.55
N ALA A 169 0.26 16.86 13.04
CA ALA A 169 0.72 17.48 14.30
C ALA A 169 0.55 16.53 15.50
N GLN A 170 -0.63 15.90 15.64
CA GLN A 170 -0.90 14.94 16.72
C GLN A 170 0.04 13.73 16.68
N ALA A 171 0.36 13.20 15.50
CA ALA A 171 1.29 12.08 15.35
C ALA A 171 2.71 12.48 15.79
N LYS A 172 3.18 13.66 15.38
CA LYS A 172 4.50 14.19 15.76
C LYS A 172 4.60 14.45 17.27
N ASP A 173 3.55 15.01 17.90
CA ASP A 173 3.49 15.21 19.34
C ASP A 173 3.58 13.88 20.13
N ARG A 174 3.23 12.75 19.48
CA ARG A 174 3.36 11.40 20.04
C ARG A 174 4.65 10.69 19.60
N GLY A 175 5.60 11.41 18.98
CA GLY A 175 6.87 10.87 18.52
C GLY A 175 6.77 9.95 17.31
N LYS A 176 5.66 9.94 16.59
CA LYS A 176 5.48 9.12 15.40
C LYS A 176 5.92 9.89 14.16
N THR A 177 6.75 9.26 13.31
CA THR A 177 7.07 9.81 11.99
C THR A 177 5.81 9.81 11.11
N THR A 178 5.64 10.87 10.31
CA THR A 178 4.49 11.01 9.42
C THR A 178 4.86 10.86 7.96
N LEU A 179 4.05 10.13 7.21
CA LEU A 179 4.26 9.85 5.80
C LEU A 179 2.97 10.10 5.02
N ALA A 180 3.08 10.64 3.78
CA ALA A 180 1.93 10.81 2.87
C ALA A 180 2.17 10.12 1.53
N LEU A 181 1.15 9.39 1.04
CA LEU A 181 1.15 8.81 -0.30
C LEU A 181 0.59 9.83 -1.31
N ILE A 182 1.38 10.14 -2.34
CA ILE A 182 1.08 11.19 -3.33
C ILE A 182 1.22 10.64 -4.74
N GLY A 183 0.17 10.78 -5.56
CA GLY A 183 0.14 10.38 -6.97
C GLY A 183 0.29 11.53 -7.97
N SER A 184 0.59 12.75 -7.50
CA SER A 184 0.79 13.93 -8.35
C SER A 184 1.65 14.99 -7.65
N PRO A 185 2.60 15.65 -8.35
CA PRO A 185 3.39 16.76 -7.80
C PRO A 185 2.53 17.92 -7.26
N HIS A 186 1.32 18.06 -7.78
CA HIS A 186 0.35 19.09 -7.37
C HIS A 186 -0.03 18.99 -5.87
N HIS A 187 0.11 17.81 -5.29
CA HIS A 187 -0.24 17.59 -3.88
C HIS A 187 0.94 17.82 -2.91
N VAL A 188 2.17 17.91 -3.42
CA VAL A 188 3.38 18.07 -2.60
C VAL A 188 3.31 19.32 -1.71
N PRO A 189 2.96 20.53 -2.23
CA PRO A 189 2.90 21.73 -1.39
C PRO A 189 1.96 21.59 -0.20
N LYS A 190 0.84 20.89 -0.37
CA LYS A 190 -0.13 20.64 0.70
C LYS A 190 0.44 19.69 1.78
N ALA A 191 1.14 18.64 1.38
CA ALA A 191 1.77 17.70 2.30
C ALA A 191 2.92 18.37 3.08
N VAL A 192 3.74 19.16 2.40
CA VAL A 192 4.81 19.98 3.02
C VAL A 192 4.23 20.95 4.05
N ALA A 193 3.19 21.70 3.67
CA ALA A 193 2.52 22.65 4.55
C ALA A 193 1.85 21.97 5.76
N ALA A 194 1.38 20.73 5.62
CA ALA A 194 0.88 19.92 6.73
C ALA A 194 1.98 19.43 7.67
N GLY A 195 3.25 19.54 7.30
CA GLY A 195 4.39 19.11 8.10
C GLY A 195 4.72 17.63 7.96
N VAL A 196 4.31 16.96 6.88
CA VAL A 196 4.65 15.57 6.58
C VAL A 196 6.18 15.42 6.47
N GLU A 197 6.72 14.35 7.00
CA GLU A 197 8.18 14.15 7.10
C GLU A 197 8.75 13.22 6.01
N ILE A 198 7.89 12.43 5.36
CA ILE A 198 8.28 11.54 4.26
C ILE A 198 7.15 11.55 3.22
N ILE A 199 7.51 11.52 1.95
CA ILE A 199 6.54 11.43 0.84
C ILE A 199 6.76 10.11 0.11
N VAL A 200 5.68 9.37 -0.16
CA VAL A 200 5.68 8.24 -1.10
C VAL A 200 5.17 8.74 -2.45
N ALA A 201 6.02 8.74 -3.45
CA ALA A 201 5.67 9.02 -4.84
C ALA A 201 5.08 7.76 -5.47
N GLN A 202 3.74 7.65 -5.44
CA GLN A 202 3.03 6.46 -5.92
C GLN A 202 2.56 6.65 -7.35
N GLY A 203 3.25 6.00 -8.29
CA GLY A 203 2.98 6.11 -9.72
C GLY A 203 1.82 5.25 -10.21
N TYR A 204 1.42 5.51 -11.48
CA TYR A 204 0.35 4.80 -12.19
C TYR A 204 0.49 3.28 -12.18
N ASP A 205 1.72 2.77 -12.14
CA ASP A 205 2.03 1.34 -12.20
C ASP A 205 1.66 0.57 -10.91
N ALA A 206 1.30 1.30 -9.84
CA ALA A 206 0.92 0.73 -8.56
C ALA A 206 -0.39 -0.07 -8.63
N GLY A 207 -0.53 -1.08 -7.77
CA GLY A 207 -1.79 -1.74 -7.48
C GLY A 207 -2.69 -0.90 -6.57
N ALA A 208 -3.96 -1.31 -6.45
CA ALA A 208 -4.98 -0.61 -5.69
C ALA A 208 -5.18 0.85 -6.15
N HIS A 209 -5.46 1.80 -5.24
CA HIS A 209 -5.68 3.19 -5.63
C HIS A 209 -4.41 3.82 -6.17
N THR A 210 -4.46 4.40 -7.37
CA THR A 210 -3.31 4.97 -8.06
C THR A 210 -3.67 6.25 -8.81
N GLY A 211 -2.64 7.08 -9.07
CA GLY A 211 -2.74 8.29 -9.87
C GLY A 211 -2.52 8.05 -11.37
N PRO A 212 -2.60 9.10 -12.20
CA PRO A 212 -2.49 8.98 -13.65
C PRO A 212 -1.05 9.06 -14.20
N ILE A 213 -0.05 9.37 -13.37
CA ILE A 213 1.33 9.61 -13.80
C ILE A 213 2.17 8.35 -13.56
N GLY A 214 2.85 7.86 -14.60
CA GLY A 214 3.75 6.71 -14.52
C GLY A 214 4.90 6.94 -13.54
N THR A 215 5.35 5.89 -12.87
CA THR A 215 6.35 5.96 -11.78
C THR A 215 7.63 6.63 -12.22
N TYR A 216 8.13 6.30 -13.41
CA TYR A 216 9.38 6.87 -13.96
C TYR A 216 9.31 8.39 -14.20
N SER A 217 8.12 8.91 -14.51
CA SER A 217 7.89 10.35 -14.68
C SER A 217 7.55 11.06 -13.37
N LEU A 218 6.88 10.35 -12.45
CA LEU A 218 6.37 10.93 -11.21
C LEU A 218 7.47 11.16 -10.18
N VAL A 219 8.33 10.15 -9.96
CA VAL A 219 9.31 10.15 -8.87
C VAL A 219 10.22 11.38 -8.92
N PRO A 220 10.93 11.70 -10.04
CA PRO A 220 11.81 12.86 -10.06
C PRO A 220 11.04 14.19 -9.87
N GLN A 221 9.82 14.31 -10.40
CA GLN A 221 9.01 15.52 -10.19
C GLN A 221 8.63 15.72 -8.72
N ILE A 222 8.35 14.63 -8.00
CA ILE A 222 8.04 14.73 -6.57
C ILE A 222 9.31 15.01 -5.77
N VAL A 223 10.44 14.40 -6.11
CA VAL A 223 11.74 14.69 -5.48
C VAL A 223 12.07 16.18 -5.61
N ASP A 224 11.98 16.74 -6.81
CA ASP A 224 12.25 18.17 -7.06
C ASP A 224 11.28 19.08 -6.28
N ALA A 225 10.00 18.70 -6.18
CA ALA A 225 9.00 19.50 -5.49
C ALA A 225 9.06 19.37 -3.96
N ALA A 226 9.55 18.24 -3.44
CA ALA A 226 9.63 17.95 -2.01
C ALA A 226 10.81 18.66 -1.31
N GLY A 227 11.80 19.12 -2.06
CA GLY A 227 13.01 19.75 -1.50
C GLY A 227 13.76 18.79 -0.58
N ASP A 228 13.92 19.16 0.68
CA ASP A 228 14.67 18.37 1.66
C ASP A 228 13.86 17.19 2.26
N ILE A 229 12.58 17.06 1.93
CA ILE A 229 11.75 15.96 2.45
C ILE A 229 12.08 14.67 1.70
N PRO A 230 12.46 13.59 2.42
CA PRO A 230 12.75 12.30 1.81
C PRO A 230 11.58 11.75 0.99
N VAL A 231 11.88 11.16 -0.17
CA VAL A 231 10.90 10.55 -1.06
C VAL A 231 11.15 9.05 -1.17
N LEU A 232 10.10 8.25 -1.04
CA LEU A 232 10.10 6.82 -1.37
C LEU A 232 9.40 6.62 -2.71
N ALA A 233 9.97 5.81 -3.60
CA ALA A 233 9.35 5.49 -4.87
C ALA A 233 8.39 4.29 -4.73
N ALA A 234 7.18 4.40 -5.26
CA ALA A 234 6.16 3.36 -5.21
C ALA A 234 5.48 3.16 -6.58
N GLY A 235 5.06 1.91 -6.82
CA GLY A 235 4.43 1.51 -8.08
C GLY A 235 5.44 0.96 -9.09
N GLY A 236 5.19 -0.26 -9.55
CA GLY A 236 6.04 -0.93 -10.52
C GLY A 236 7.36 -1.51 -9.98
N VAL A 237 7.69 -1.31 -8.71
CA VAL A 237 8.93 -1.82 -8.10
C VAL A 237 8.78 -3.32 -7.80
N ALA A 238 9.66 -4.14 -8.38
CA ALA A 238 9.62 -5.60 -8.26
C ALA A 238 11.00 -6.27 -8.24
N THR A 239 12.06 -5.59 -8.66
CA THR A 239 13.41 -6.13 -8.75
C THR A 239 14.41 -5.13 -8.22
N GLY A 240 15.63 -5.57 -7.91
CA GLY A 240 16.70 -4.66 -7.51
C GLY A 240 17.06 -3.61 -8.56
N ARG A 241 16.83 -3.89 -9.84
CA ARG A 241 17.02 -2.89 -10.92
C ARG A 241 16.03 -1.73 -10.79
N HIS A 242 14.79 -2.00 -10.38
CA HIS A 242 13.81 -0.94 -10.12
C HIS A 242 14.21 -0.11 -8.88
N ILE A 243 14.75 -0.75 -7.84
CA ILE A 243 15.26 -0.04 -6.65
C ILE A 243 16.45 0.84 -7.03
N ALA A 244 17.43 0.31 -7.77
CA ALA A 244 18.57 1.09 -8.25
C ALA A 244 18.14 2.30 -9.10
N ALA A 245 17.15 2.12 -9.99
CA ALA A 245 16.56 3.21 -10.77
C ALA A 245 15.84 4.24 -9.88
N ALA A 246 15.10 3.79 -8.87
CA ALA A 246 14.44 4.69 -7.91
C ALA A 246 15.46 5.57 -7.15
N LEU A 247 16.55 4.98 -6.70
CA LEU A 247 17.64 5.72 -6.04
C LEU A 247 18.30 6.70 -7.01
N ALA A 248 18.53 6.31 -8.27
CA ALA A 248 19.06 7.19 -9.31
C ALA A 248 18.11 8.37 -9.67
N MET A 249 16.81 8.20 -9.49
CA MET A 249 15.81 9.28 -9.63
C MET A 249 15.73 10.21 -8.42
N GLY A 250 16.56 10.01 -7.38
CA GLY A 250 16.61 10.82 -6.17
C GLY A 250 15.73 10.32 -5.02
N ALA A 251 15.06 9.18 -5.16
CA ALA A 251 14.36 8.58 -4.04
C ALA A 251 15.36 8.05 -2.98
N GLN A 252 14.96 8.08 -1.72
CA GLN A 252 15.77 7.56 -0.60
C GLN A 252 15.36 6.15 -0.15
N GLY A 253 14.46 5.51 -0.89
CA GLY A 253 14.00 4.16 -0.67
C GLY A 253 12.80 3.85 -1.55
N VAL A 254 12.20 2.70 -1.31
CA VAL A 254 11.05 2.22 -2.08
C VAL A 254 9.93 1.75 -1.18
N TRP A 255 8.69 1.84 -1.71
CA TRP A 255 7.49 1.34 -1.06
C TRP A 255 6.83 0.28 -1.95
N LEU A 256 6.72 -0.95 -1.46
CA LEU A 256 6.22 -2.11 -2.17
C LEU A 256 4.95 -2.67 -1.54
N GLY A 257 3.96 -3.01 -2.38
CA GLY A 257 2.75 -3.74 -1.99
C GLY A 257 2.63 -5.07 -2.73
N THR A 258 2.63 -5.01 -4.08
CA THR A 258 2.43 -6.18 -4.96
C THR A 258 3.44 -7.31 -4.73
N ALA A 259 4.67 -6.97 -4.33
CA ALA A 259 5.73 -7.94 -4.05
C ALA A 259 5.37 -8.95 -2.94
N TRP A 260 4.50 -8.54 -2.02
CA TRP A 260 4.13 -9.35 -0.86
C TRP A 260 2.88 -10.20 -1.07
N LEU A 261 2.10 -9.97 -2.13
CA LEU A 261 0.87 -10.72 -2.41
C LEU A 261 1.11 -12.21 -2.58
N LEU A 262 2.28 -12.60 -3.10
CA LEU A 262 2.69 -14.00 -3.25
C LEU A 262 3.78 -14.39 -2.23
N SER A 263 3.85 -13.69 -1.09
CA SER A 263 4.67 -14.18 0.03
C SER A 263 4.00 -15.36 0.73
N LYS A 264 4.83 -16.23 1.31
CA LYS A 264 4.35 -17.38 2.06
C LYS A 264 3.52 -16.95 3.30
N GLU A 265 3.92 -15.84 3.90
CA GLU A 265 3.29 -15.27 5.08
C GLU A 265 1.88 -14.74 4.77
N HIS A 266 1.67 -14.19 3.58
CA HIS A 266 0.36 -13.67 3.13
C HIS A 266 -0.64 -14.77 2.74
N GLN A 267 -0.19 -15.99 2.49
CA GLN A 267 -1.06 -17.05 1.97
C GLN A 267 -2.10 -17.57 2.98
N GLY A 268 -1.97 -17.25 4.26
CA GLY A 268 -2.96 -17.64 5.28
C GLY A 268 -4.36 -17.09 5.02
N ASP A 269 -4.44 -15.87 4.49
CA ASP A 269 -5.69 -15.15 4.24
C ASP A 269 -6.09 -15.09 2.76
N MET A 270 -5.26 -15.65 1.87
CA MET A 270 -5.52 -15.58 0.42
C MET A 270 -6.17 -16.85 -0.10
N HIS A 271 -7.34 -16.72 -0.70
CA HIS A 271 -8.00 -17.81 -1.41
C HIS A 271 -7.14 -18.36 -2.54
N ARG A 272 -7.12 -19.71 -2.68
CA ARG A 272 -6.30 -20.40 -3.68
C ARG A 272 -6.56 -19.88 -5.11
N VAL A 273 -7.81 -19.70 -5.47
CA VAL A 273 -8.21 -19.21 -6.80
C VAL A 273 -7.60 -17.84 -7.10
N ASN A 274 -7.63 -16.93 -6.13
CA ASN A 274 -7.05 -15.60 -6.27
C ASN A 274 -5.53 -15.65 -6.41
N ARG A 275 -4.87 -16.47 -5.58
CA ARG A 275 -3.42 -16.72 -5.67
C ARG A 275 -3.01 -17.26 -7.05
N ASP A 276 -3.74 -18.26 -7.56
CA ASP A 276 -3.43 -18.88 -8.84
C ASP A 276 -3.58 -17.88 -10.00
N LYS A 277 -4.55 -16.95 -9.93
CA LYS A 277 -4.67 -15.82 -10.86
C LYS A 277 -3.49 -14.86 -10.78
N LEU A 278 -3.04 -14.51 -9.59
CA LEU A 278 -1.89 -13.63 -9.40
C LEU A 278 -0.60 -14.25 -9.96
N ILE A 279 -0.39 -15.56 -9.76
CA ILE A 279 0.77 -16.30 -10.29
C ILE A 279 0.79 -16.27 -11.83
N GLN A 280 -0.38 -16.30 -12.47
CA GLN A 280 -0.50 -16.32 -13.93
C GLN A 280 -0.51 -14.94 -14.57
N ALA A 281 -0.76 -13.89 -13.78
CA ALA A 281 -0.96 -12.53 -14.27
C ALA A 281 0.34 -11.92 -14.81
N GLY A 282 0.28 -11.39 -16.02
CA GLY A 282 1.29 -10.50 -16.59
C GLY A 282 0.98 -9.03 -16.34
N SER A 283 1.91 -8.14 -16.69
CA SER A 283 1.72 -6.69 -16.55
C SER A 283 0.52 -6.15 -17.33
N ALA A 284 0.22 -6.72 -18.49
CA ALA A 284 -0.90 -6.35 -19.34
C ALA A 284 -2.27 -6.88 -18.83
N ASP A 285 -2.26 -7.82 -17.90
CA ASP A 285 -3.48 -8.40 -17.34
C ASP A 285 -4.05 -7.56 -16.19
N THR A 286 -3.45 -6.42 -15.88
CA THR A 286 -4.00 -5.47 -14.91
C THR A 286 -4.81 -4.38 -15.60
N VAL A 287 -5.87 -3.93 -14.93
CA VAL A 287 -6.77 -2.87 -15.40
C VAL A 287 -7.05 -1.88 -14.28
N ILE A 288 -7.23 -0.61 -14.64
CA ILE A 288 -7.72 0.41 -13.70
C ILE A 288 -9.22 0.57 -13.92
N THR A 289 -10.00 0.31 -12.87
CA THR A 289 -11.44 0.54 -12.85
C THR A 289 -11.83 1.49 -11.71
N ARG A 290 -13.12 1.81 -11.63
CA ARG A 290 -13.71 2.50 -10.48
C ARG A 290 -14.73 1.64 -9.75
N SER A 291 -14.88 0.40 -10.18
CA SER A 291 -15.91 -0.54 -9.72
C SER A 291 -15.82 -0.90 -8.24
N GLU A 292 -14.63 -0.77 -7.64
CA GLU A 292 -14.39 -1.09 -6.23
C GLU A 292 -14.91 -0.02 -5.25
N SER A 293 -14.58 1.25 -5.51
CA SER A 293 -14.76 2.34 -4.55
C SER A 293 -15.15 3.68 -5.18
N GLY A 294 -15.37 3.70 -6.49
CA GLY A 294 -15.59 4.95 -7.23
C GLY A 294 -14.32 5.75 -7.53
N LYS A 295 -13.15 5.33 -7.00
CA LYS A 295 -11.84 5.91 -7.30
C LYS A 295 -11.04 4.99 -8.22
N PRO A 296 -10.08 5.52 -9.02
CA PRO A 296 -9.20 4.69 -9.82
C PRO A 296 -8.51 3.64 -8.95
N PHE A 297 -8.66 2.37 -9.32
CA PHE A 297 -8.15 1.22 -8.59
C PHE A 297 -7.62 0.20 -9.58
N ARG A 298 -6.33 -0.14 -9.49
CA ARG A 298 -5.70 -1.14 -10.34
C ARG A 298 -5.82 -2.52 -9.73
N GLN A 299 -6.32 -3.45 -10.53
CA GLN A 299 -6.53 -4.86 -10.15
C GLN A 299 -6.20 -5.78 -11.31
N VAL A 300 -6.08 -7.08 -11.04
CA VAL A 300 -6.05 -8.10 -12.09
C VAL A 300 -7.41 -8.11 -12.79
N ARG A 301 -7.38 -8.17 -14.13
CA ARG A 301 -8.59 -8.23 -14.97
C ARG A 301 -9.33 -9.55 -14.76
N THR A 302 -10.60 -9.47 -14.43
CA THR A 302 -11.48 -10.64 -14.23
C THR A 302 -12.87 -10.35 -14.77
N GLY A 303 -13.79 -11.28 -14.65
CA GLY A 303 -15.20 -11.07 -14.97
C GLY A 303 -15.84 -9.90 -14.25
N TRP A 304 -15.33 -9.57 -13.04
CA TRP A 304 -15.73 -8.36 -12.31
C TRP A 304 -15.46 -7.07 -13.10
N SER A 305 -14.21 -6.84 -13.46
CA SER A 305 -13.83 -5.63 -14.22
C SER A 305 -14.47 -5.59 -15.59
N GLN A 306 -14.55 -6.75 -16.28
CA GLN A 306 -15.19 -6.85 -17.58
C GLN A 306 -16.69 -6.52 -17.53
N ALA A 307 -17.39 -6.93 -16.48
CA ALA A 307 -18.80 -6.62 -16.30
C ALA A 307 -19.06 -5.11 -16.17
N TRP A 308 -18.18 -4.38 -15.45
CA TRP A 308 -18.27 -2.94 -15.29
C TRP A 308 -17.77 -2.14 -16.51
N GLU A 309 -17.02 -2.77 -17.41
CA GLU A 309 -16.56 -2.18 -18.68
C GLU A 309 -17.50 -2.50 -19.85
N ALA A 310 -18.48 -3.40 -19.65
CA ALA A 310 -19.39 -3.82 -20.70
C ALA A 310 -20.31 -2.68 -21.17
N GLU A 311 -20.72 -2.73 -22.43
CA GLU A 311 -21.72 -1.81 -22.98
C GLU A 311 -23.03 -1.91 -22.19
N GLY A 312 -23.59 -0.77 -21.78
CA GLY A 312 -24.80 -0.69 -20.97
C GLY A 312 -24.56 -0.82 -19.45
N ALA A 313 -23.35 -1.10 -18.98
CA ALA A 313 -23.04 -1.03 -17.56
C ALA A 313 -23.13 0.42 -17.04
N PRO A 314 -23.72 0.66 -15.86
CA PRO A 314 -23.76 2.00 -15.29
C PRO A 314 -22.36 2.47 -14.90
N ALA A 315 -22.10 3.78 -14.97
CA ALA A 315 -20.84 4.34 -14.51
C ALA A 315 -20.68 4.15 -12.99
N PRO A 316 -19.52 3.68 -12.48
CA PRO A 316 -19.35 3.49 -11.05
C PRO A 316 -19.61 4.77 -10.25
N LEU A 317 -20.31 4.63 -9.13
CA LEU A 317 -20.67 5.73 -8.25
C LEU A 317 -19.44 6.29 -7.51
N LYS A 318 -19.56 7.50 -6.98
CA LYS A 318 -18.52 8.06 -6.10
C LYS A 318 -18.54 7.39 -4.71
N MET A 319 -17.39 7.35 -4.05
CA MET A 319 -17.31 6.98 -2.63
C MET A 319 -18.19 7.93 -1.78
N PRO A 320 -19.00 7.46 -0.81
CA PRO A 320 -19.06 6.09 -0.30
C PRO A 320 -20.10 5.20 -1.00
N TYR A 321 -20.87 5.71 -1.95
CA TYR A 321 -22.00 5.00 -2.58
C TYR A 321 -21.55 3.72 -3.28
N GLN A 322 -20.41 3.74 -3.97
CA GLN A 322 -19.88 2.55 -4.64
C GLN A 322 -19.49 1.46 -3.61
N ASP A 323 -18.83 1.83 -2.52
CA ASP A 323 -18.48 0.86 -1.46
C ASP A 323 -19.75 0.18 -0.89
N VAL A 324 -20.82 0.96 -0.65
CA VAL A 324 -22.09 0.44 -0.12
C VAL A 324 -22.83 -0.42 -1.15
N LEU A 325 -22.81 -0.01 -2.42
CA LEU A 325 -23.45 -0.75 -3.51
C LEU A 325 -22.86 -2.15 -3.71
N VAL A 326 -21.53 -2.26 -3.74
CA VAL A 326 -20.83 -3.49 -4.14
C VAL A 326 -20.21 -4.29 -3.00
N GLY A 327 -20.05 -3.68 -1.82
CA GLY A 327 -19.21 -4.26 -0.78
C GLY A 327 -19.69 -5.60 -0.24
N ASP A 328 -20.99 -5.83 -0.15
CA ASP A 328 -21.54 -7.14 0.26
C ASP A 328 -21.37 -8.18 -0.84
N LEU A 329 -21.54 -7.79 -2.12
CA LEU A 329 -21.28 -8.69 -3.23
C LEU A 329 -19.80 -9.08 -3.30
N LEU A 330 -18.88 -8.12 -3.10
CA LEU A 330 -17.44 -8.42 -3.04
C LEU A 330 -17.11 -9.36 -1.88
N GLY A 331 -17.72 -9.16 -0.72
CA GLY A 331 -17.58 -10.08 0.41
C GLY A 331 -18.11 -11.49 0.10
N ALA A 332 -19.23 -11.60 -0.60
CA ALA A 332 -19.78 -12.89 -1.03
C ALA A 332 -18.88 -13.59 -2.07
N ILE A 333 -18.32 -12.82 -3.01
CA ILE A 333 -17.38 -13.34 -4.02
C ILE A 333 -16.14 -13.95 -3.34
N GLU A 334 -15.60 -13.28 -2.32
CA GLU A 334 -14.46 -13.78 -1.55
C GLU A 334 -14.88 -15.00 -0.70
N GLU A 335 -15.98 -14.92 0.04
CA GLU A 335 -16.44 -15.99 0.95
C GLU A 335 -16.72 -17.31 0.21
N HIS A 336 -17.24 -17.23 -1.00
CA HIS A 336 -17.68 -18.40 -1.79
C HIS A 336 -16.75 -18.77 -2.95
N ASP A 337 -15.54 -18.17 -3.01
CA ASP A 337 -14.56 -18.45 -4.06
C ASP A 337 -15.14 -18.35 -5.49
N ILE A 338 -15.90 -17.29 -5.78
CA ILE A 338 -16.53 -17.12 -7.11
C ILE A 338 -15.45 -16.83 -8.14
N GLU A 339 -14.91 -17.90 -8.71
CA GLU A 339 -13.72 -17.86 -9.57
C GLU A 339 -13.78 -16.80 -10.68
N PRO A 340 -14.86 -16.63 -11.46
CA PRO A 340 -14.89 -15.64 -12.53
C PRO A 340 -14.75 -14.19 -12.04
N LEU A 341 -15.12 -13.90 -10.77
CA LEU A 341 -15.22 -12.56 -10.22
C LEU A 341 -14.13 -12.21 -9.24
N ILE A 342 -13.58 -13.20 -8.50
CA ILE A 342 -12.58 -12.96 -7.47
C ILE A 342 -11.32 -12.31 -8.05
N HIS A 343 -10.82 -11.27 -7.41
CA HIS A 343 -9.67 -10.49 -7.87
C HIS A 343 -8.94 -9.82 -6.71
N SER A 344 -7.72 -9.37 -6.97
CA SER A 344 -6.92 -8.57 -6.04
C SER A 344 -6.43 -7.29 -6.69
N GLY A 345 -6.24 -6.26 -5.86
CA GLY A 345 -5.46 -5.09 -6.22
C GLY A 345 -4.00 -5.48 -6.42
N ALA A 346 -3.51 -5.41 -7.65
CA ALA A 346 -2.12 -5.70 -7.98
C ALA A 346 -1.58 -4.71 -9.01
N GLY A 347 -0.33 -4.29 -8.84
CA GLY A 347 0.37 -3.40 -9.78
C GLY A 347 0.87 -4.15 -11.02
N GLN A 348 1.33 -3.39 -12.02
CA GLN A 348 1.90 -3.97 -13.25
C GLN A 348 3.16 -4.81 -12.98
N SER A 349 3.79 -4.63 -11.82
CA SER A 349 4.91 -5.45 -11.37
C SER A 349 4.54 -6.88 -10.99
N ILE A 350 3.26 -7.27 -10.99
CA ILE A 350 2.82 -8.64 -10.68
C ILE A 350 3.50 -9.68 -11.57
N ALA A 351 3.81 -9.35 -12.83
CA ALA A 351 4.49 -10.22 -13.78
C ALA A 351 5.87 -10.74 -13.32
N TYR A 352 6.47 -10.15 -12.31
CA TYR A 352 7.75 -10.58 -11.73
C TYR A 352 7.58 -11.61 -10.61
N PHE A 353 6.35 -11.86 -10.18
CA PHE A 353 6.03 -12.76 -9.07
C PHE A 353 5.14 -13.89 -9.59
N ASN A 354 5.74 -15.05 -9.82
CA ASN A 354 5.09 -16.23 -10.42
C ASN A 354 5.14 -17.48 -9.54
N ASP A 355 5.63 -17.34 -8.33
CA ASP A 355 5.69 -18.39 -7.31
C ASP A 355 5.59 -17.82 -5.90
N VAL A 356 5.23 -18.68 -4.95
CA VAL A 356 5.13 -18.31 -3.54
C VAL A 356 6.50 -18.47 -2.88
N LYS A 357 7.02 -17.37 -2.30
CA LYS A 357 8.31 -17.34 -1.60
C LYS A 357 8.17 -16.74 -0.19
N PRO A 358 9.00 -17.14 0.78
CA PRO A 358 9.10 -16.43 2.05
C PRO A 358 9.48 -14.95 1.84
N VAL A 359 8.93 -14.05 2.65
CA VAL A 359 9.30 -12.61 2.63
C VAL A 359 10.82 -12.42 2.72
N ALA A 360 11.48 -13.15 3.60
CA ALA A 360 12.94 -13.08 3.77
C ALA A 360 13.69 -13.38 2.45
N GLN A 361 13.21 -14.34 1.65
CA GLN A 361 13.80 -14.67 0.35
C GLN A 361 13.54 -13.56 -0.68
N ILE A 362 12.35 -12.97 -0.69
CA ILE A 362 12.01 -11.83 -1.56
C ILE A 362 12.90 -10.63 -1.21
N MET A 363 13.03 -10.31 0.07
CA MET A 363 13.88 -9.22 0.56
C MET A 363 15.34 -9.41 0.16
N GLN A 364 15.90 -10.60 0.41
CA GLN A 364 17.29 -10.88 0.07
C GLN A 364 17.55 -10.74 -1.43
N ALA A 365 16.65 -11.28 -2.28
CA ALA A 365 16.76 -11.13 -3.73
C ALA A 365 16.73 -9.65 -4.17
N LEU A 366 15.82 -8.84 -3.61
CA LEU A 366 15.76 -7.40 -3.89
C LEU A 366 17.06 -6.68 -3.52
N ILE A 367 17.64 -7.01 -2.36
CA ILE A 367 18.91 -6.41 -1.88
C ILE A 367 20.08 -6.81 -2.80
N ASP A 368 20.23 -8.10 -3.08
CA ASP A 368 21.34 -8.62 -3.91
C ASP A 368 21.28 -8.08 -5.34
N GLU A 369 20.09 -8.10 -5.94
CA GLU A 369 19.87 -7.54 -7.28
C GLU A 369 20.13 -6.02 -7.32
N THR A 370 19.78 -5.28 -6.26
CA THR A 370 20.06 -3.83 -6.17
C THR A 370 21.55 -3.57 -6.14
N ALA A 371 22.27 -4.26 -5.28
CA ALA A 371 23.72 -4.13 -5.18
C ALA A 371 24.39 -4.46 -6.52
N GLN A 372 23.98 -5.54 -7.18
CA GLN A 372 24.47 -5.90 -8.51
C GLN A 372 24.16 -4.84 -9.57
N ALA A 373 22.94 -4.28 -9.56
CA ALA A 373 22.54 -3.23 -10.51
C ALA A 373 23.38 -1.96 -10.33
N LEU A 374 23.55 -1.50 -9.08
CA LEU A 374 24.36 -0.32 -8.76
C LEU A 374 25.83 -0.52 -9.15
N HIS A 375 26.38 -1.71 -8.87
CA HIS A 375 27.76 -2.04 -9.29
C HIS A 375 27.91 -2.02 -10.82
N THR A 376 26.94 -2.57 -11.53
CA THR A 376 26.95 -2.56 -13.01
C THR A 376 26.88 -1.15 -13.58
N GLN A 377 26.10 -0.25 -12.96
CA GLN A 377 25.97 1.15 -13.41
C GLN A 377 27.30 1.92 -13.30
N GLN A 378 28.17 1.60 -12.36
CA GLN A 378 29.50 2.24 -12.26
C GLN A 378 30.34 2.08 -13.54
N GLN A 379 30.11 1.01 -14.32
CA GLN A 379 30.83 0.76 -15.58
C GLN A 379 30.49 1.79 -16.67
N PHE A 380 29.38 2.51 -16.55
CA PHE A 380 29.00 3.58 -17.49
C PHE A 380 29.62 4.94 -17.13
N LEU A 381 30.30 5.05 -15.99
CA LEU A 381 31.03 6.26 -15.59
C LEU A 381 32.46 6.18 -16.14
N ARG A 382 32.81 7.12 -17.02
CA ARG A 382 34.23 7.36 -17.43
C ARG A 382 34.72 8.54 -16.58
N LEU A 383 35.32 8.24 -15.44
CA LEU A 383 36.01 9.21 -14.58
C LEU A 383 37.42 9.40 -15.06
#